data_04d8e783f305a6e07e8af5349913d2d1
#
_entry.id   04d8e783f305a6e07e8af5349913d2d1
#
_cell.length_a   1.000
_cell.length_b   1.000
_cell.length_c   1.000
_cell.angle_alpha   90.00
_cell.angle_beta   90.00
_cell.angle_gamma   90.00
#
_symmetry.space_group_name_H-M   'P 1'
#
loop_
_entity.id
_entity.type
_entity.pdbx_description
1 polymer ?
#
loop_
_entity_poly.entity_id
_entity_poly.type
_entity_poly.pdbx_seq_one_letter_code
_entity_poly.pdbx_strand_id
1 'polypeptide(L)'
;MYENSQIYFTTGEFARLCGVRKDTLFHYDEVGILKPEIVRENGYRYYSINQFFLFDIISALKKAGATLGEIRDYIARRSPEGFLKLLEEKSAYLAREQQKIAQVQRFIANTRERTQKGIAAACGRARVEQCPEEYFIVVRIDSAEQGSTKNHMPKIRDHFQFCDEHMVGDELPFGAIIEQKNLEKGWYKESWYFSRVDRQYGGERFFQKPAGSYAIIEHRGSYESMDDSYEALKAYIAEQGLRICGHAYEHELLSYFAVPDPSEYVIQISIQVEPAAHGRR
;
A
#
# COMPACT_ATOMS: atom_id res chain seq x y z
N MET A 1 -33.34 43.33 31.52
CA MET A 1 -32.21 42.77 32.28
C MET A 1 -32.31 41.27 32.19
N TYR A 2 -31.61 40.64 31.29
CA TYR A 2 -31.44 39.16 31.37
C TYR A 2 -30.40 38.90 32.41
N GLU A 3 -30.85 38.40 33.59
CA GLU A 3 -29.92 37.83 34.59
C GLU A 3 -29.16 36.69 33.87
N ASN A 4 -27.89 36.91 33.72
CA ASN A 4 -26.94 35.95 33.18
C ASN A 4 -26.68 34.88 34.27
N SER A 5 -27.69 34.05 34.58
CA SER A 5 -27.53 32.90 35.48
C SER A 5 -26.67 31.85 34.77
N GLN A 6 -25.38 31.94 34.98
CA GLN A 6 -24.42 30.99 34.47
C GLN A 6 -24.78 29.60 35.01
N ILE A 7 -25.10 28.66 34.11
CA ILE A 7 -25.50 27.31 34.46
C ILE A 7 -24.24 26.49 34.74
N TYR A 8 -24.13 25.95 35.95
CA TYR A 8 -23.03 25.09 36.36
C TYR A 8 -23.49 23.63 36.54
N PHE A 9 -22.65 22.72 36.17
CA PHE A 9 -22.83 21.28 36.29
C PHE A 9 -21.78 20.71 37.24
N THR A 10 -22.17 19.79 38.12
CA THR A 10 -21.22 18.95 38.83
C THR A 10 -20.41 18.08 37.88
N THR A 11 -19.26 17.56 38.31
CA THR A 11 -18.45 16.64 37.48
C THR A 11 -19.27 15.48 36.89
N GLY A 12 -20.22 14.93 37.69
CA GLY A 12 -21.06 13.83 37.24
C GLY A 12 -22.09 14.21 36.19
N GLU A 13 -22.69 15.38 36.32
CA GLU A 13 -23.65 15.92 35.34
C GLU A 13 -22.93 16.31 34.06
N PHE A 14 -21.80 16.99 34.18
CA PHE A 14 -20.98 17.38 33.01
C PHE A 14 -20.41 16.19 32.27
N ALA A 15 -19.94 15.15 32.98
CA ALA A 15 -19.48 13.91 32.36
C ALA A 15 -20.59 13.22 31.57
N ARG A 16 -21.83 13.16 32.11
CA ARG A 16 -23.01 12.64 31.38
C ARG A 16 -23.35 13.47 30.16
N LEU A 17 -23.32 14.80 30.28
CA LEU A 17 -23.59 15.74 29.20
C LEU A 17 -22.58 15.56 28.04
N CYS A 18 -21.29 15.38 28.38
CA CYS A 18 -20.22 15.16 27.40
C CYS A 18 -20.10 13.70 26.91
N GLY A 19 -20.87 12.76 27.43
CA GLY A 19 -20.80 11.34 27.05
C GLY A 19 -19.49 10.65 27.47
N VAL A 20 -18.88 11.07 28.60
CA VAL A 20 -17.60 10.52 29.08
C VAL A 20 -17.67 10.07 30.52
N ARG A 21 -16.62 9.37 31.00
CA ARG A 21 -16.45 9.04 32.41
C ARG A 21 -15.90 10.24 33.18
N LYS A 22 -16.18 10.32 34.50
CA LYS A 22 -15.62 11.36 35.39
C LYS A 22 -14.10 11.38 35.36
N ASP A 23 -13.47 10.20 35.24
CA ASP A 23 -12.01 10.06 35.18
C ASP A 23 -11.41 10.81 33.98
N THR A 24 -12.12 10.89 32.85
CA THR A 24 -11.70 11.69 31.70
C THR A 24 -11.62 13.17 32.05
N LEU A 25 -12.59 13.69 32.82
CA LEU A 25 -12.59 15.10 33.24
C LEU A 25 -11.51 15.38 34.30
N PHE A 26 -11.27 14.45 35.20
CA PHE A 26 -10.16 14.55 36.15
C PHE A 26 -8.81 14.56 35.44
N HIS A 27 -8.63 13.66 34.45
CA HIS A 27 -7.42 13.65 33.66
C HIS A 27 -7.23 14.96 32.87
N TYR A 28 -8.31 15.52 32.29
CA TYR A 28 -8.23 16.80 31.59
C TYR A 28 -7.92 17.98 32.48
N ASP A 29 -8.37 17.96 33.74
CA ASP A 29 -7.99 18.93 34.76
C ASP A 29 -6.49 18.80 35.10
N GLU A 30 -5.99 17.57 35.35
CA GLU A 30 -4.59 17.29 35.69
C GLU A 30 -3.63 17.72 34.57
N VAL A 31 -3.95 17.40 33.31
CA VAL A 31 -3.10 17.77 32.15
C VAL A 31 -3.31 19.22 31.68
N GLY A 32 -4.26 19.96 32.32
CA GLY A 32 -4.50 21.37 32.09
C GLY A 32 -5.24 21.68 30.78
N ILE A 33 -5.99 20.73 30.21
CA ILE A 33 -6.79 20.91 28.99
C ILE A 33 -8.16 21.52 29.30
N LEU A 34 -8.82 21.01 30.32
CA LEU A 34 -10.14 21.47 30.76
C LEU A 34 -10.23 21.48 32.29
N LYS A 35 -9.88 22.61 32.89
CA LYS A 35 -9.99 22.80 34.33
C LYS A 35 -11.43 23.17 34.72
N PRO A 36 -11.95 22.70 35.87
CA PRO A 36 -13.25 23.15 36.35
C PRO A 36 -13.23 24.65 36.55
N GLU A 37 -14.35 25.30 36.26
CA GLU A 37 -14.47 26.76 36.47
C GLU A 37 -14.54 27.14 37.95
N ILE A 38 -15.14 26.25 38.76
CA ILE A 38 -15.24 26.42 40.22
C ILE A 38 -14.81 25.13 40.90
N VAL A 39 -13.93 25.26 41.90
CA VAL A 39 -13.64 24.21 42.89
C VAL A 39 -14.02 24.76 44.25
N ARG A 40 -14.99 24.11 44.90
CA ARG A 40 -15.43 24.53 46.27
C ARG A 40 -14.46 24.02 47.34
N GLU A 41 -14.50 24.59 48.51
CA GLU A 41 -13.67 24.20 49.67
C GLU A 41 -13.77 22.70 50.04
N ASN A 42 -14.92 22.09 49.78
CA ASN A 42 -15.15 20.66 49.95
C ASN A 42 -14.61 19.79 48.81
N GLY A 43 -13.86 20.36 47.84
CA GLY A 43 -13.25 19.67 46.72
C GLY A 43 -14.19 19.37 45.53
N TYR A 44 -15.47 19.78 45.63
CA TYR A 44 -16.41 19.57 44.51
C TYR A 44 -16.09 20.52 43.35
N ARG A 45 -16.01 19.92 42.15
CA ARG A 45 -15.72 20.59 40.87
C ARG A 45 -16.99 20.90 40.10
N TYR A 46 -17.08 22.10 39.57
CA TYR A 46 -18.21 22.56 38.75
C TYR A 46 -17.71 23.11 37.43
N TYR A 47 -18.44 22.78 36.34
CA TYR A 47 -18.15 23.16 34.98
C TYR A 47 -19.31 24.01 34.43
N SER A 48 -18.99 25.05 33.64
CA SER A 48 -20.00 25.90 33.01
C SER A 48 -20.46 25.33 31.66
N ILE A 49 -21.59 25.87 31.18
CA ILE A 49 -22.11 25.56 29.82
C ILE A 49 -21.10 25.92 28.73
N ASN A 50 -20.30 26.97 28.91
CA ASN A 50 -19.28 27.37 27.95
C ASN A 50 -18.17 26.31 27.82
N GLN A 51 -17.89 25.60 28.91
CA GLN A 51 -16.91 24.50 28.91
C GLN A 51 -17.43 23.27 28.16
N PHE A 52 -18.75 23.10 28.00
CA PHE A 52 -19.30 22.06 27.18
C PHE A 52 -18.92 22.27 25.69
N PHE A 53 -19.06 23.48 25.18
CA PHE A 53 -18.62 23.78 23.79
C PHE A 53 -17.11 23.64 23.61
N LEU A 54 -16.34 23.99 24.65
CA LEU A 54 -14.91 23.76 24.64
C LEU A 54 -14.57 22.26 24.61
N PHE A 55 -15.30 21.44 25.38
CA PHE A 55 -15.15 19.99 25.38
C PHE A 55 -15.44 19.39 23.99
N ASP A 56 -16.47 19.89 23.29
CA ASP A 56 -16.78 19.44 21.94
C ASP A 56 -15.62 19.70 20.96
N ILE A 57 -15.01 20.89 21.03
CA ILE A 57 -13.81 21.20 20.23
C ILE A 57 -12.65 20.27 20.59
N ILE A 58 -12.38 20.04 21.88
CA ILE A 58 -11.36 19.09 22.34
C ILE A 58 -11.63 17.69 21.78
N SER A 59 -12.88 17.24 21.86
CA SER A 59 -13.29 15.93 21.33
C SER A 59 -13.11 15.81 19.81
N ALA A 60 -13.48 16.86 19.06
CA ALA A 60 -13.30 16.92 17.61
C ALA A 60 -11.81 16.88 17.22
N LEU A 61 -10.98 17.68 17.89
CA LEU A 61 -9.53 17.69 17.65
C LEU A 61 -8.87 16.34 17.97
N LYS A 62 -9.29 15.68 19.05
CA LYS A 62 -8.82 14.31 19.36
C LYS A 62 -9.19 13.30 18.27
N LYS A 63 -10.45 13.34 17.79
CA LYS A 63 -10.88 12.50 16.67
C LYS A 63 -10.09 12.78 15.39
N ALA A 64 -9.67 14.03 15.20
CA ALA A 64 -8.80 14.43 14.08
C ALA A 64 -7.30 14.09 14.30
N GLY A 65 -6.96 13.33 15.37
CA GLY A 65 -5.59 12.89 15.64
C GLY A 65 -4.71 13.92 16.35
N ALA A 66 -5.30 14.93 16.99
CA ALA A 66 -4.52 15.84 17.82
C ALA A 66 -4.16 15.18 19.17
N THR A 67 -2.90 15.33 19.57
CA THR A 67 -2.42 14.91 20.88
C THR A 67 -2.95 15.83 21.99
N LEU A 68 -2.99 15.34 23.22
CA LEU A 68 -3.40 16.17 24.34
C LEU A 68 -2.47 17.39 24.56
N GLY A 69 -1.18 17.25 24.22
CA GLY A 69 -0.21 18.35 24.24
C GLY A 69 -0.57 19.46 23.25
N GLU A 70 -0.82 19.11 21.98
CA GLU A 70 -1.22 20.08 20.94
C GLU A 70 -2.52 20.81 21.32
N ILE A 71 -3.50 20.07 21.85
CA ILE A 71 -4.77 20.65 22.31
C ILE A 71 -4.56 21.61 23.46
N ARG A 72 -3.76 21.22 24.48
CA ARG A 72 -3.42 22.09 25.61
C ARG A 72 -2.74 23.37 25.15
N ASP A 73 -1.73 23.25 24.29
CA ASP A 73 -0.94 24.40 23.82
C ASP A 73 -1.82 25.37 22.97
N TYR A 74 -2.74 24.82 22.18
CA TYR A 74 -3.74 25.61 21.48
C TYR A 74 -4.68 26.33 22.46
N ILE A 75 -5.24 25.61 23.45
CA ILE A 75 -6.17 26.18 24.43
C ILE A 75 -5.51 27.31 25.24
N ALA A 76 -4.22 27.18 25.57
CA ALA A 76 -3.47 28.17 26.31
C ALA A 76 -3.21 29.47 25.53
N ARG A 77 -3.15 29.40 24.19
CA ARG A 77 -2.80 30.52 23.29
C ARG A 77 -3.84 30.75 22.20
N ARG A 78 -5.13 30.56 22.51
CA ARG A 78 -6.22 30.64 21.53
C ARG A 78 -6.13 31.91 20.68
N SER A 79 -6.06 31.72 19.37
CA SER A 79 -6.24 32.76 18.37
C SER A 79 -6.90 32.17 17.13
N PRO A 80 -7.59 32.98 16.29
CA PRO A 80 -8.15 32.47 15.03
C PRO A 80 -7.08 31.88 14.12
N GLU A 81 -5.92 32.50 14.03
CA GLU A 81 -4.81 32.05 13.20
C GLU A 81 -4.22 30.73 13.69
N GLY A 82 -4.03 30.61 15.03
CA GLY A 82 -3.58 29.37 15.66
C GLY A 82 -4.56 28.21 15.45
N PHE A 83 -5.85 28.51 15.46
CA PHE A 83 -6.89 27.51 15.20
C PHE A 83 -6.90 27.05 13.75
N LEU A 84 -6.85 27.98 12.81
CA LEU A 84 -6.76 27.64 11.37
C LEU A 84 -5.55 26.78 11.07
N LYS A 85 -4.37 27.14 11.60
CA LYS A 85 -3.15 26.35 11.43
C LYS A 85 -3.31 24.92 11.96
N LEU A 86 -3.86 24.76 13.17
CA LEU A 86 -4.07 23.42 13.74
C LEU A 86 -5.05 22.58 12.89
N LEU A 87 -6.13 23.20 12.39
CA LEU A 87 -7.09 22.53 11.51
C LEU A 87 -6.46 22.11 10.17
N GLU A 88 -5.63 22.96 9.56
CA GLU A 88 -4.90 22.65 8.32
C GLU A 88 -3.92 21.49 8.53
N GLU A 89 -3.15 21.50 9.63
CA GLU A 89 -2.24 20.41 9.98
C GLU A 89 -2.98 19.07 10.16
N LYS A 90 -4.14 19.09 10.86
CA LYS A 90 -4.93 17.87 11.05
C LYS A 90 -5.63 17.42 9.77
N SER A 91 -6.08 18.34 8.94
CA SER A 91 -6.63 18.03 7.61
C SER A 91 -5.58 17.33 6.73
N ALA A 92 -4.36 17.87 6.69
CA ALA A 92 -3.26 17.27 5.95
C ALA A 92 -2.87 15.88 6.50
N TYR A 93 -2.86 15.71 7.82
CA TYR A 93 -2.63 14.42 8.47
C TYR A 93 -3.69 13.39 8.05
N LEU A 94 -4.98 13.73 8.16
CA LEU A 94 -6.08 12.84 7.80
C LEU A 94 -6.06 12.47 6.31
N ALA A 95 -5.72 13.41 5.43
CA ALA A 95 -5.56 13.14 4.01
C ALA A 95 -4.47 12.09 3.72
N ARG A 96 -3.34 12.16 4.44
CA ARG A 96 -2.27 11.15 4.34
C ARG A 96 -2.72 9.77 4.86
N GLU A 97 -3.41 9.73 6.01
CA GLU A 97 -3.95 8.47 6.55
C GLU A 97 -4.98 7.85 5.60
N GLN A 98 -5.82 8.65 4.97
CA GLN A 98 -6.76 8.19 3.95
C GLN A 98 -6.04 7.58 2.74
N GLN A 99 -4.94 8.19 2.28
CA GLN A 99 -4.13 7.64 1.19
C GLN A 99 -3.50 6.29 1.56
N LYS A 100 -2.96 6.17 2.78
CA LYS A 100 -2.42 4.88 3.27
C LYS A 100 -3.49 3.79 3.32
N ILE A 101 -4.69 4.11 3.84
CA ILE A 101 -5.81 3.16 3.88
C ILE A 101 -6.20 2.73 2.46
N ALA A 102 -6.31 3.67 1.52
CA ALA A 102 -6.62 3.37 0.12
C ALA A 102 -5.54 2.45 -0.52
N GLN A 103 -4.26 2.66 -0.23
CA GLN A 103 -3.17 1.79 -0.69
C GLN A 103 -3.34 0.36 -0.15
N VAL A 104 -3.59 0.20 1.15
CA VAL A 104 -3.81 -1.13 1.75
C VAL A 104 -5.05 -1.81 1.16
N GLN A 105 -6.12 -1.06 0.89
CA GLN A 105 -7.32 -1.61 0.24
C GLN A 105 -7.02 -2.12 -1.18
N ARG A 106 -6.25 -1.37 -1.97
CA ARG A 106 -5.82 -1.82 -3.31
C ARG A 106 -4.96 -3.07 -3.22
N PHE A 107 -3.98 -3.09 -2.31
CA PHE A 107 -3.17 -4.29 -2.04
C PHE A 107 -4.03 -5.52 -1.76
N ILE A 108 -5.01 -5.42 -0.86
CA ILE A 108 -5.92 -6.53 -0.52
C ILE A 108 -6.72 -6.97 -1.76
N ALA A 109 -7.25 -6.01 -2.53
CA ALA A 109 -8.05 -6.31 -3.72
C ALA A 109 -7.22 -7.04 -4.79
N ASN A 110 -6.01 -6.54 -5.07
CA ASN A 110 -5.10 -7.10 -6.06
C ASN A 110 -4.61 -8.51 -5.65
N THR A 111 -4.24 -8.67 -4.38
CA THR A 111 -3.82 -9.98 -3.85
C THR A 111 -4.94 -11.01 -3.94
N ARG A 112 -6.17 -10.62 -3.61
CA ARG A 112 -7.34 -11.48 -3.75
C ARG A 112 -7.57 -11.90 -5.20
N GLU A 113 -7.54 -10.96 -6.13
CA GLU A 113 -7.72 -11.25 -7.56
C GLU A 113 -6.65 -12.22 -8.09
N ARG A 114 -5.38 -11.99 -7.75
CA ARG A 114 -4.27 -12.88 -8.13
C ARG A 114 -4.45 -14.28 -7.55
N THR A 115 -4.76 -14.38 -6.28
CA THR A 115 -5.01 -15.67 -5.62
C THR A 115 -6.14 -16.43 -6.32
N GLN A 116 -7.25 -15.75 -6.66
CA GLN A 116 -8.35 -16.36 -7.42
C GLN A 116 -7.91 -16.83 -8.81
N LYS A 117 -7.10 -16.04 -9.53
CA LYS A 117 -6.52 -16.44 -10.80
C LYS A 117 -5.62 -17.67 -10.66
N GLY A 118 -4.78 -17.70 -9.62
CA GLY A 118 -3.92 -18.84 -9.34
C GLY A 118 -4.67 -20.13 -9.02
N ILE A 119 -5.76 -20.04 -8.25
CA ILE A 119 -6.63 -21.19 -7.97
C ILE A 119 -7.27 -21.73 -9.25
N ALA A 120 -7.69 -20.84 -10.16
CA ALA A 120 -8.35 -21.20 -11.41
C ALA A 120 -7.38 -21.53 -12.55
N ALA A 121 -6.07 -21.42 -12.34
CA ALA A 121 -5.07 -21.52 -13.41
C ALA A 121 -5.00 -22.93 -14.00
N ALA A 122 -5.04 -23.01 -15.33
CA ALA A 122 -4.82 -24.24 -16.10
C ALA A 122 -3.31 -24.42 -16.39
N CYS A 123 -2.54 -24.72 -15.33
CA CYS A 123 -1.09 -24.82 -15.40
C CYS A 123 -0.56 -25.73 -16.52
N GLY A 124 0.56 -25.36 -17.12
CA GLY A 124 1.22 -26.09 -18.19
C GLY A 124 0.58 -25.90 -19.59
N ARG A 125 -0.44 -25.07 -19.72
CA ARG A 125 -1.09 -24.77 -21.01
C ARG A 125 -0.67 -23.39 -21.51
N ALA A 126 0.09 -23.36 -22.59
CA ALA A 126 0.46 -22.11 -23.22
C ALA A 126 -0.68 -21.55 -24.09
N ARG A 127 -0.79 -20.22 -24.14
CA ARG A 127 -1.76 -19.47 -24.97
C ARG A 127 -1.20 -18.11 -25.36
N VAL A 128 -1.82 -17.46 -26.34
CA VAL A 128 -1.51 -16.08 -26.72
C VAL A 128 -2.68 -15.18 -26.31
N GLU A 129 -2.37 -14.08 -25.65
CA GLU A 129 -3.36 -13.07 -25.23
C GLU A 129 -2.90 -11.66 -25.64
N GLN A 130 -3.87 -10.77 -25.87
CA GLN A 130 -3.62 -9.34 -25.96
C GLN A 130 -3.60 -8.76 -24.55
N CYS A 131 -2.45 -8.24 -24.14
CA CYS A 131 -2.27 -7.61 -22.84
C CYS A 131 -2.24 -6.09 -22.98
N PRO A 132 -2.85 -5.35 -22.05
CA PRO A 132 -2.71 -3.91 -21.98
C PRO A 132 -1.29 -3.51 -21.56
N GLU A 133 -0.98 -2.23 -21.69
CA GLU A 133 0.21 -1.67 -21.04
C GLU A 133 0.08 -1.75 -19.52
N GLU A 134 1.21 -1.95 -18.86
CA GLU A 134 1.29 -1.93 -17.39
C GLU A 134 2.50 -1.08 -16.97
N TYR A 135 2.38 -0.50 -15.78
CA TYR A 135 3.41 0.38 -15.24
C TYR A 135 4.01 -0.22 -13.98
N PHE A 136 5.32 -0.14 -13.87
CA PHE A 136 6.08 -0.75 -12.79
C PHE A 136 7.08 0.24 -12.19
N ILE A 137 7.31 0.11 -10.89
CA ILE A 137 8.53 0.57 -10.24
C ILE A 137 9.47 -0.63 -10.16
N VAL A 138 10.70 -0.46 -10.62
CA VAL A 138 11.66 -1.57 -10.75
C VAL A 138 12.91 -1.34 -9.91
N VAL A 139 13.54 -2.45 -9.54
CA VAL A 139 14.91 -2.48 -9.02
C VAL A 139 15.74 -3.44 -9.85
N ARG A 140 16.88 -2.97 -10.34
CA ARG A 140 17.77 -3.76 -11.18
C ARG A 140 18.58 -4.75 -10.35
N ILE A 141 18.70 -5.97 -10.89
CA ILE A 141 19.58 -7.02 -10.36
C ILE A 141 20.78 -7.15 -11.29
N ASP A 142 21.98 -6.97 -10.74
CA ASP A 142 23.20 -7.04 -11.52
C ASP A 142 23.56 -8.49 -11.86
N SER A 143 24.19 -8.70 -13.02
CA SER A 143 24.53 -10.03 -13.51
C SER A 143 25.44 -10.83 -12.55
N ALA A 144 26.27 -10.14 -11.75
CA ALA A 144 27.12 -10.75 -10.73
C ALA A 144 26.33 -11.25 -9.50
N GLU A 145 25.10 -10.76 -9.32
CA GLU A 145 24.21 -11.11 -8.21
C GLU A 145 23.19 -12.18 -8.60
N GLN A 146 23.01 -12.41 -9.90
CA GLN A 146 22.04 -13.38 -10.43
C GLN A 146 22.36 -14.79 -9.93
N GLY A 147 21.32 -15.46 -9.42
CA GLY A 147 21.45 -16.80 -8.84
C GLY A 147 21.75 -16.87 -7.34
N SER A 148 21.82 -15.72 -6.64
CA SER A 148 21.94 -15.69 -5.18
C SER A 148 20.89 -14.77 -4.55
N THR A 149 19.80 -15.33 -4.08
CA THR A 149 18.72 -14.60 -3.38
C THR A 149 19.26 -13.76 -2.21
N LYS A 150 20.30 -14.24 -1.51
CA LYS A 150 20.91 -13.51 -0.40
C LYS A 150 21.49 -12.15 -0.84
N ASN A 151 22.04 -12.08 -2.06
CA ASN A 151 22.63 -10.86 -2.59
C ASN A 151 21.56 -9.87 -3.07
N HIS A 152 20.35 -10.35 -3.39
CA HIS A 152 19.22 -9.51 -3.82
C HIS A 152 18.53 -8.81 -2.64
N MET A 153 18.56 -9.38 -1.44
CA MET A 153 17.80 -8.88 -0.30
C MET A 153 18.02 -7.40 0.04
N PRO A 154 19.24 -6.83 -0.01
CA PRO A 154 19.42 -5.41 0.22
C PRO A 154 18.69 -4.53 -0.80
N LYS A 155 18.70 -4.94 -2.08
CA LYS A 155 18.02 -4.20 -3.16
C LYS A 155 16.50 -4.32 -3.09
N ILE A 156 15.99 -5.51 -2.74
CA ILE A 156 14.57 -5.73 -2.49
C ILE A 156 14.09 -4.85 -1.33
N ARG A 157 14.86 -4.78 -0.26
CA ARG A 157 14.55 -3.91 0.89
C ARG A 157 14.53 -2.42 0.51
N ASP A 158 15.52 -1.96 -0.25
CA ASP A 158 15.58 -0.59 -0.78
C ASP A 158 14.38 -0.29 -1.72
N HIS A 159 13.98 -1.27 -2.53
CA HIS A 159 12.80 -1.16 -3.37
C HIS A 159 11.52 -0.99 -2.55
N PHE A 160 11.31 -1.80 -1.52
CA PHE A 160 10.14 -1.66 -0.65
C PHE A 160 10.13 -0.34 0.11
N GLN A 161 11.29 0.07 0.64
CA GLN A 161 11.41 1.36 1.29
C GLN A 161 11.04 2.51 0.35
N PHE A 162 11.52 2.47 -0.89
CA PHE A 162 11.15 3.45 -1.92
C PHE A 162 9.65 3.46 -2.20
N CYS A 163 9.03 2.28 -2.34
CA CYS A 163 7.59 2.17 -2.54
C CYS A 163 6.78 2.76 -1.38
N ASP A 164 7.20 2.50 -0.15
CA ASP A 164 6.54 3.04 1.06
C ASP A 164 6.68 4.56 1.16
N GLU A 165 7.88 5.10 0.95
CA GLU A 165 8.15 6.54 1.03
C GLU A 165 7.36 7.34 -0.01
N HIS A 166 7.15 6.75 -1.20
CA HIS A 166 6.42 7.40 -2.31
C HIS A 166 4.94 6.99 -2.38
N MET A 167 4.48 6.13 -1.47
CA MET A 167 3.12 5.57 -1.46
C MET A 167 2.73 4.96 -2.81
N VAL A 168 3.65 4.19 -3.41
CA VAL A 168 3.48 3.49 -4.69
C VAL A 168 3.72 1.99 -4.51
N GLY A 169 3.24 1.19 -5.47
CA GLY A 169 3.37 -0.27 -5.41
C GLY A 169 2.29 -0.90 -4.53
N ASP A 170 1.31 -1.50 -5.18
CA ASP A 170 0.10 -2.01 -4.51
C ASP A 170 0.11 -3.54 -4.43
N GLU A 171 1.27 -4.19 -4.58
CA GLU A 171 1.32 -5.64 -4.74
C GLU A 171 2.47 -6.30 -3.96
N LEU A 172 2.14 -7.34 -3.24
CA LEU A 172 3.02 -8.38 -2.76
C LEU A 172 2.41 -9.73 -3.20
N PRO A 173 3.20 -10.69 -3.63
CA PRO A 173 4.62 -10.59 -3.88
C PRO A 173 4.93 -9.72 -5.12
N PHE A 174 6.17 -9.23 -5.19
CA PHE A 174 6.65 -8.53 -6.37
C PHE A 174 6.87 -9.49 -7.53
N GLY A 175 6.83 -8.96 -8.78
CA GLY A 175 7.15 -9.74 -9.96
C GLY A 175 8.62 -9.64 -10.37
N ALA A 176 9.00 -10.43 -11.35
CA ALA A 176 10.32 -10.38 -11.96
C ALA A 176 10.24 -10.12 -13.48
N ILE A 177 11.28 -9.48 -14.01
CA ILE A 177 11.45 -9.27 -15.45
C ILE A 177 12.76 -9.95 -15.88
N ILE A 178 12.67 -10.76 -16.94
CA ILE A 178 13.83 -11.37 -17.59
C ILE A 178 14.05 -10.63 -18.92
N GLU A 179 15.25 -10.09 -19.11
CA GLU A 179 15.61 -9.40 -20.34
C GLU A 179 15.54 -10.33 -21.55
N GLN A 180 15.05 -9.82 -22.69
CA GLN A 180 14.96 -10.55 -23.95
C GLN A 180 16.28 -11.23 -24.32
N LYS A 181 17.41 -10.53 -24.20
CA LYS A 181 18.74 -11.09 -24.50
C LYS A 181 19.11 -12.32 -23.66
N ASN A 182 18.56 -12.44 -22.46
CA ASN A 182 18.74 -13.59 -21.59
C ASN A 182 17.82 -14.74 -21.99
N LEU A 183 16.56 -14.44 -22.35
CA LEU A 183 15.62 -15.43 -22.90
C LEU A 183 16.16 -16.12 -24.16
N GLU A 184 16.76 -15.34 -25.06
CA GLU A 184 17.36 -15.84 -26.31
C GLU A 184 18.51 -16.81 -26.06
N LYS A 185 19.24 -16.61 -24.94
CA LYS A 185 20.35 -17.49 -24.52
C LYS A 185 19.89 -18.68 -23.65
N GLY A 186 18.62 -18.82 -23.37
CA GLY A 186 18.12 -19.83 -22.45
C GLY A 186 18.48 -19.55 -20.99
N TRP A 187 18.70 -18.30 -20.62
CA TRP A 187 19.04 -17.90 -19.28
C TRP A 187 17.88 -17.17 -18.63
N TYR A 188 17.13 -17.87 -17.77
CA TYR A 188 15.88 -17.42 -17.16
C TYR A 188 16.08 -16.85 -15.76
N LYS A 189 17.08 -15.95 -15.58
CA LYS A 189 17.36 -15.29 -14.31
C LYS A 189 16.90 -13.84 -14.34
N GLU A 190 16.39 -13.40 -13.20
CA GLU A 190 15.79 -12.10 -13.02
C GLU A 190 16.78 -10.97 -13.35
N SER A 191 16.34 -10.02 -14.17
CA SER A 191 17.09 -8.80 -14.50
C SER A 191 16.60 -7.61 -13.66
N TRP A 192 15.32 -7.63 -13.31
CA TRP A 192 14.68 -6.69 -12.38
C TRP A 192 13.63 -7.39 -11.55
N TYR A 193 13.42 -6.87 -10.34
CA TYR A 193 12.17 -7.06 -9.61
C TYR A 193 11.30 -5.83 -9.78
N PHE A 194 9.97 -6.02 -9.72
CA PHE A 194 9.03 -4.92 -9.90
C PHE A 194 7.84 -4.99 -8.95
N SER A 195 7.32 -3.81 -8.62
CA SER A 195 5.98 -3.61 -8.07
C SER A 195 5.12 -2.89 -9.09
N ARG A 196 3.92 -3.38 -9.33
CA ARG A 196 2.98 -2.76 -10.24
C ARG A 196 2.45 -1.45 -9.64
N VAL A 197 2.17 -0.48 -10.51
CA VAL A 197 1.57 0.80 -10.15
C VAL A 197 0.41 1.13 -11.07
N ASP A 198 -0.50 1.97 -10.61
CA ASP A 198 -1.75 2.30 -11.29
C ASP A 198 -1.61 3.35 -12.40
N ARG A 199 -0.49 4.03 -12.46
CA ARG A 199 -0.23 5.11 -13.42
C ARG A 199 1.25 5.27 -13.73
N GLN A 200 1.53 6.06 -14.74
CA GLN A 200 2.88 6.46 -15.09
C GLN A 200 3.51 7.34 -14.02
N TYR A 201 4.75 7.01 -13.64
CA TYR A 201 5.62 7.81 -12.78
C TYR A 201 6.85 8.25 -13.56
N GLY A 202 7.46 9.35 -13.19
CA GLY A 202 8.76 9.75 -13.72
C GLY A 202 9.92 9.14 -12.92
N GLY A 203 11.13 9.13 -13.52
CA GLY A 203 12.37 8.74 -12.84
C GLY A 203 12.95 7.40 -13.32
N GLU A 204 14.16 7.10 -12.86
CA GLU A 204 14.96 5.96 -13.33
C GLU A 204 14.39 4.58 -12.91
N ARG A 205 13.55 4.56 -11.88
CA ARG A 205 12.89 3.34 -11.41
C ARG A 205 11.56 3.03 -12.11
N PHE A 206 11.14 3.90 -13.04
CA PHE A 206 9.91 3.66 -13.78
C PHE A 206 10.16 2.76 -14.97
N PHE A 207 9.28 1.77 -15.15
CA PHE A 207 9.32 0.84 -16.27
C PHE A 207 7.91 0.64 -16.83
N GLN A 208 7.78 0.64 -18.16
CA GLN A 208 6.51 0.42 -18.83
C GLN A 208 6.57 -0.92 -19.59
N LYS A 209 5.68 -1.84 -19.25
CA LYS A 209 5.40 -3.02 -20.04
C LYS A 209 4.51 -2.61 -21.22
N PRO A 210 4.92 -2.81 -22.47
CA PRO A 210 4.14 -2.41 -23.64
C PRO A 210 2.81 -3.18 -23.72
N ALA A 211 1.76 -2.54 -24.26
CA ALA A 211 0.60 -3.27 -24.75
C ALA A 211 0.99 -4.13 -25.96
N GLY A 212 0.37 -5.29 -26.13
CA GLY A 212 0.65 -6.16 -27.27
C GLY A 212 0.28 -7.62 -27.05
N SER A 213 0.75 -8.46 -27.96
CA SER A 213 0.57 -9.91 -27.87
C SER A 213 1.60 -10.53 -26.95
N TYR A 214 1.14 -11.38 -26.03
CA TYR A 214 1.98 -12.13 -25.12
C TYR A 214 1.66 -13.61 -25.17
N ALA A 215 2.68 -14.44 -25.27
CA ALA A 215 2.57 -15.86 -25.01
C ALA A 215 2.63 -16.07 -23.49
N ILE A 216 1.68 -16.78 -22.93
CA ILE A 216 1.48 -16.92 -21.49
C ILE A 216 1.36 -18.39 -21.13
N ILE A 217 2.01 -18.77 -20.04
CA ILE A 217 1.86 -20.09 -19.37
C ILE A 217 1.84 -19.89 -17.85
N GLU A 218 1.00 -20.64 -17.17
CA GLU A 218 1.08 -20.76 -15.70
C GLU A 218 1.92 -21.97 -15.34
N HIS A 219 3.04 -21.72 -14.69
CA HIS A 219 3.89 -22.72 -14.05
C HIS A 219 3.28 -23.13 -12.71
N ARG A 220 3.26 -24.44 -12.41
CA ARG A 220 2.99 -24.94 -11.06
C ARG A 220 4.24 -25.67 -10.55
N GLY A 221 4.76 -25.21 -9.42
CA GLY A 221 5.96 -25.77 -8.82
C GLY A 221 6.84 -24.71 -8.17
N SER A 222 8.01 -25.13 -7.70
CA SER A 222 8.99 -24.22 -7.13
C SER A 222 9.69 -23.37 -8.20
N TYR A 223 10.34 -22.30 -7.77
CA TYR A 223 11.08 -21.42 -8.68
C TYR A 223 12.20 -22.13 -9.43
N GLU A 224 12.77 -23.22 -8.84
CA GLU A 224 13.83 -23.99 -9.45
C GLU A 224 13.34 -24.83 -10.65
N SER A 225 12.05 -25.12 -10.74
CA SER A 225 11.45 -25.90 -11.84
C SER A 225 10.88 -25.03 -12.97
N MET A 226 11.02 -23.71 -12.94
CA MET A 226 10.45 -22.80 -13.94
C MET A 226 11.08 -22.95 -15.32
N ASP A 227 12.31 -23.39 -15.41
CA ASP A 227 13.04 -23.55 -16.69
C ASP A 227 12.26 -24.44 -17.67
N ASP A 228 11.63 -25.51 -17.20
CA ASP A 228 10.80 -26.40 -18.03
C ASP A 228 9.60 -25.67 -18.65
N SER A 229 8.97 -24.77 -17.88
CA SER A 229 7.86 -23.96 -18.39
C SER A 229 8.30 -22.91 -19.37
N TYR A 230 9.49 -22.35 -19.21
CA TYR A 230 10.08 -21.45 -20.21
C TYR A 230 10.36 -22.17 -21.54
N GLU A 231 10.94 -23.36 -21.49
CA GLU A 231 11.20 -24.16 -22.70
C GLU A 231 9.88 -24.57 -23.37
N ALA A 232 8.88 -25.00 -22.62
CA ALA A 232 7.56 -25.32 -23.15
C ALA A 232 6.90 -24.09 -23.83
N LEU A 233 7.02 -22.91 -23.22
CA LEU A 233 6.47 -21.68 -23.76
C LEU A 233 7.20 -21.25 -25.03
N LYS A 234 8.52 -21.38 -25.09
CA LYS A 234 9.33 -21.10 -26.32
C LYS A 234 8.99 -22.05 -27.46
N ALA A 235 8.82 -23.35 -27.19
CA ALA A 235 8.38 -24.32 -28.17
C ALA A 235 7.01 -23.93 -28.74
N TYR A 236 6.06 -23.59 -27.88
CA TYR A 236 4.74 -23.11 -28.27
C TYR A 236 4.81 -21.86 -29.14
N ILE A 237 5.62 -20.85 -28.77
CA ILE A 237 5.84 -19.63 -29.58
C ILE A 237 6.30 -19.97 -30.99
N ALA A 238 7.27 -20.89 -31.14
CA ALA A 238 7.79 -21.32 -32.41
C ALA A 238 6.72 -22.08 -33.23
N GLU A 239 5.96 -22.98 -32.62
CA GLU A 239 4.86 -23.73 -33.24
C GLU A 239 3.75 -22.82 -33.80
N GLN A 240 3.48 -21.68 -33.09
CA GLN A 240 2.50 -20.70 -33.53
C GLN A 240 3.02 -19.75 -34.64
N GLY A 241 4.25 -19.92 -35.11
CA GLY A 241 4.86 -19.03 -36.12
C GLY A 241 5.12 -17.62 -35.56
N LEU A 242 5.36 -17.52 -34.24
CA LEU A 242 5.67 -16.28 -33.55
C LEU A 242 7.16 -16.20 -33.23
N ARG A 243 7.64 -15.00 -32.91
CA ARG A 243 8.98 -14.76 -32.37
C ARG A 243 8.92 -13.89 -31.13
N ILE A 244 9.88 -14.05 -30.25
CA ILE A 244 10.07 -13.21 -29.07
C ILE A 244 10.50 -11.82 -29.56
N CYS A 245 9.80 -10.77 -29.12
CA CYS A 245 10.11 -9.39 -29.46
C CYS A 245 10.32 -8.48 -28.25
N GLY A 246 10.26 -9.03 -27.03
CA GLY A 246 10.45 -8.28 -25.80
C GLY A 246 10.81 -9.16 -24.61
N HIS A 247 10.62 -8.61 -23.42
CA HIS A 247 10.97 -9.25 -22.16
C HIS A 247 9.96 -10.32 -21.72
N ALA A 248 10.38 -11.18 -20.78
CA ALA A 248 9.44 -11.97 -20.02
C ALA A 248 9.11 -11.28 -18.69
N TYR A 249 7.88 -11.50 -18.24
CA TYR A 249 7.34 -10.99 -16.99
C TYR A 249 6.78 -12.16 -16.18
N GLU A 250 7.22 -12.27 -14.96
CA GLU A 250 6.77 -13.28 -14.00
C GLU A 250 5.87 -12.63 -12.96
N HIS A 251 4.68 -13.18 -12.76
CA HIS A 251 3.76 -12.78 -11.74
C HIS A 251 3.42 -13.96 -10.85
N GLU A 252 3.72 -13.86 -9.57
CA GLU A 252 3.29 -14.86 -8.59
C GLU A 252 1.77 -14.77 -8.37
N LEU A 253 1.05 -15.82 -8.71
CA LEU A 253 -0.40 -15.92 -8.49
C LEU A 253 -0.71 -16.65 -7.17
N LEU A 254 0.01 -17.73 -6.87
CA LEU A 254 0.03 -18.39 -5.57
C LEU A 254 1.48 -18.56 -5.13
N SER A 255 1.82 -18.13 -3.94
CA SER A 255 3.16 -18.23 -3.39
C SER A 255 3.11 -18.55 -1.90
N TYR A 256 4.23 -18.44 -1.22
CA TYR A 256 4.38 -18.70 0.22
C TYR A 256 3.37 -17.95 1.13
N PHE A 257 2.68 -16.93 0.62
CA PHE A 257 1.57 -16.29 1.35
C PHE A 257 0.29 -17.10 1.36
N ALA A 258 0.04 -17.87 0.29
CA ALA A 258 -1.22 -18.56 0.07
C ALA A 258 -1.10 -20.07 0.32
N VAL A 259 0.06 -20.66 0.04
CA VAL A 259 0.30 -22.12 0.16
C VAL A 259 1.65 -22.38 0.83
N PRO A 260 1.74 -23.35 1.75
CA PRO A 260 2.97 -23.65 2.47
C PRO A 260 3.96 -24.50 1.67
N ASP A 261 3.48 -25.28 0.69
CA ASP A 261 4.30 -26.20 -0.11
C ASP A 261 4.74 -25.50 -1.42
N PRO A 262 6.05 -25.34 -1.67
CA PRO A 262 6.54 -24.76 -2.93
C PRO A 262 6.11 -25.50 -4.19
N SER A 263 5.76 -26.78 -4.12
CA SER A 263 5.22 -27.54 -5.25
C SER A 263 3.83 -27.06 -5.71
N GLU A 264 3.15 -26.31 -4.86
CA GLU A 264 1.82 -25.75 -5.13
C GLU A 264 1.87 -24.28 -5.60
N TYR A 265 3.04 -23.64 -5.66
CA TYR A 265 3.16 -22.29 -6.18
C TYR A 265 2.64 -22.22 -7.62
N VAL A 266 2.04 -21.10 -7.97
CA VAL A 266 1.59 -20.82 -9.33
C VAL A 266 2.16 -19.48 -9.75
N ILE A 267 3.00 -19.52 -10.81
CA ILE A 267 3.68 -18.37 -11.35
C ILE A 267 3.28 -18.22 -12.82
N GLN A 268 2.72 -17.07 -13.17
CA GLN A 268 2.42 -16.76 -14.56
C GLN A 268 3.67 -16.20 -15.24
N ILE A 269 4.09 -16.84 -16.33
CA ILE A 269 5.15 -16.36 -17.21
C ILE A 269 4.50 -15.81 -18.48
N SER A 270 4.80 -14.56 -18.82
CA SER A 270 4.33 -13.92 -20.05
C SER A 270 5.49 -13.35 -20.84
N ILE A 271 5.63 -13.73 -22.11
CA ILE A 271 6.70 -13.29 -23.02
C ILE A 271 6.07 -12.50 -24.17
N GLN A 272 6.58 -11.28 -24.41
CA GLN A 272 6.10 -10.47 -25.55
C GLN A 272 6.47 -11.10 -26.87
N VAL A 273 5.49 -11.23 -27.78
CA VAL A 273 5.64 -11.91 -29.05
C VAL A 273 5.04 -11.12 -30.23
N GLU A 274 5.54 -11.37 -31.40
CA GLU A 274 4.99 -10.85 -32.65
C GLU A 274 5.08 -11.93 -33.76
N PRO A 275 4.36 -11.80 -34.89
CA PRO A 275 4.47 -12.72 -36.00
C PRO A 275 5.93 -12.83 -36.47
N ALA A 276 6.41 -14.05 -36.69
CA ALA A 276 7.71 -14.25 -37.31
C ALA A 276 7.67 -13.66 -38.75
N ALA A 277 8.69 -12.89 -39.11
CA ALA A 277 8.76 -12.33 -40.45
C ALA A 277 8.74 -13.47 -41.45
N HIS A 278 7.71 -13.54 -42.30
CA HIS A 278 7.72 -14.43 -43.41
C HIS A 278 8.88 -14.01 -44.34
N GLY A 279 9.92 -14.81 -44.38
CA GLY A 279 10.97 -14.62 -45.38
C GLY A 279 10.28 -14.56 -46.74
N ARG A 280 10.32 -13.41 -47.39
CA ARG A 280 9.97 -13.33 -48.81
C ARG A 280 10.89 -14.32 -49.53
N ARG A 281 10.30 -15.45 -49.97
CA ARG A 281 10.94 -16.31 -50.96
C ARG A 281 10.96 -15.62 -52.29
#